data_8084c6250fd5d1e3a97ade8c1fbe25ef
#
_entry.id   8084c6250fd5d1e3a97ade8c1fbe25ef
#
_cell.length_a   1.000
_cell.length_b   1.000
_cell.length_c   1.000
_cell.angle_alpha   90.00
_cell.angle_beta   90.00
_cell.angle_gamma   90.00
#
_symmetry.space_group_name_H-M   'P 1'
#
loop_
_entity.id
_entity.type
_entity.pdbx_description
1 polymer ?
#
loop_
_entity_poly.entity_id
_entity_poly.type
_entity_poly.pdbx_seq_one_letter_code
_entity_poly.pdbx_strand_id
1 'polypeptide(L)'
;MTESQPAPSLPSGRTAWARNLETPLRRFLRTETGSAAFLLAATVAALVWANATPRAYASLWSTRLSVSLGSMSLSDDLHGWVNSGLMTFFFLVVGLEARREFDMGELRERRRLTLPLLIGLGGMIVPIGIYLAFNAGGPGARGWGTAMSTDTAFALGMLALVGSWLPDRVRTYLLTFSVVDDLAGLAVIAIFYSARLQLPALFAGVGFLVAVAAIRAAGVRFGPPYFLLGAAAWVAFFKSGVDPVVVGLVVGLLTYARPAARIDLERASDLFRLFREQPTPELAREARDGVTLAISPNERLQQLYHPWSGFLIVPLFALANAGLAVNVGLLSRAYTSPVTLGILIGYVVGKPVGTTGAAWLVTRLSRGRIQPPVGWAAVMGAGAIAGIGFTVALLIASLAFRGTLLAEAKLGILSAAFCASVLTWTVFRLTRRLPKRLKVRALLGTSTLLTDLAVPVDPDRDHIRGPERAPVTVVEYGDFECPYCGQAEPIVRELLADFGDVRYVFRHLPLNDVHPHAQLAAEGAEAAARQGKFWDMHDVLMEHQGALTARNLIQYAADLGLNTARFTDDLRKHAGAARVAEDVDSADLSAVSGTPTFFINGKRHYGAYDIGTLSEAVRSARVRALIAT
;
A
#
# COMPACT_ATOMS: atom_id res chain seq x y z
N MET A 1 10.92 38.60 -39.78
CA MET A 1 11.74 38.46 -38.57
C MET A 1 10.86 38.90 -37.41
N THR A 2 10.18 38.00 -36.78
CA THR A 2 9.40 38.22 -35.56
C THR A 2 10.09 37.42 -34.46
N GLU A 3 10.74 38.13 -33.56
CA GLU A 3 11.39 37.56 -32.38
C GLU A 3 10.34 36.83 -31.52
N SER A 4 10.56 35.56 -31.30
CA SER A 4 9.81 34.77 -30.34
C SER A 4 10.16 35.25 -28.93
N GLN A 5 9.19 35.85 -28.24
CA GLN A 5 9.34 36.16 -26.81
C GLN A 5 9.48 34.83 -26.03
N PRO A 6 10.45 34.72 -25.12
CA PRO A 6 10.56 33.55 -24.26
C PRO A 6 9.34 33.46 -23.34
N ALA A 7 8.83 32.22 -23.16
CA ALA A 7 7.70 31.94 -22.25
C ALA A 7 7.99 32.48 -20.84
N PRO A 8 7.00 33.08 -20.16
CA PRO A 8 7.18 33.63 -18.83
C PRO A 8 7.56 32.51 -17.85
N SER A 9 8.76 32.64 -17.27
CA SER A 9 9.18 31.77 -16.17
C SER A 9 8.21 31.96 -14.99
N LEU A 10 7.64 30.87 -14.49
CA LEU A 10 6.85 30.90 -13.29
C LEU A 10 7.62 31.55 -12.14
N PRO A 11 7.03 32.49 -11.39
CA PRO A 11 7.70 33.15 -10.28
C PRO A 11 8.09 32.12 -9.22
N SER A 12 9.37 31.82 -9.12
CA SER A 12 9.94 30.96 -8.10
C SER A 12 10.05 31.72 -6.77
N GLY A 13 8.91 31.96 -6.12
CA GLY A 13 8.82 32.72 -4.86
C GLY A 13 9.42 32.06 -3.62
N ARG A 14 10.21 31.00 -3.77
CA ARG A 14 10.92 30.35 -2.67
C ARG A 14 12.42 30.32 -2.96
N THR A 15 13.23 30.81 -2.01
CA THR A 15 14.67 30.74 -2.09
C THR A 15 15.17 29.30 -2.24
N ALA A 16 16.26 29.08 -2.95
CA ALA A 16 16.88 27.76 -3.13
C ALA A 16 17.16 27.07 -1.78
N TRP A 17 17.45 27.87 -0.75
CA TRP A 17 17.65 27.42 0.63
C TRP A 17 16.37 26.83 1.25
N ALA A 18 15.22 27.47 1.11
CA ALA A 18 13.94 26.98 1.60
C ALA A 18 13.50 25.69 0.88
N ARG A 19 13.80 25.58 -0.42
CA ARG A 19 13.56 24.34 -1.19
C ARG A 19 14.43 23.18 -0.74
N ASN A 20 15.67 23.43 -0.39
CA ASN A 20 16.61 22.40 0.05
C ASN A 20 16.32 21.89 1.49
N LEU A 21 15.76 22.73 2.36
CA LEU A 21 15.32 22.32 3.71
C LEU A 21 13.97 21.61 3.71
N GLU A 22 13.02 22.04 2.88
CA GLU A 22 11.70 21.41 2.80
C GLU A 22 11.73 19.97 2.23
N THR A 23 12.65 19.67 1.32
CA THR A 23 12.68 18.38 0.65
C THR A 23 13.06 17.18 1.53
N PRO A 24 14.12 17.24 2.38
CA PRO A 24 14.48 16.13 3.25
C PRO A 24 13.43 15.89 4.35
N LEU A 25 12.94 16.95 5.00
CA LEU A 25 11.95 16.83 6.07
C LEU A 25 10.60 16.39 5.53
N ARG A 26 10.12 16.94 4.41
CA ARG A 26 8.87 16.49 3.77
C ARG A 26 8.96 15.06 3.24
N ARG A 27 10.13 14.66 2.71
CA ARG A 27 10.36 13.29 2.27
C ARG A 27 10.38 12.34 3.47
N PHE A 28 11.03 12.70 4.56
CA PHE A 28 11.04 11.95 5.82
C PHE A 28 9.63 11.82 6.42
N LEU A 29 8.85 12.92 6.46
CA LEU A 29 7.48 12.93 6.96
C LEU A 29 6.48 12.19 6.04
N ARG A 30 6.84 11.92 4.79
CA ARG A 30 6.02 11.11 3.86
C ARG A 30 6.40 9.64 3.85
N THR A 31 7.47 9.26 4.55
CA THR A 31 7.91 7.87 4.62
C THR A 31 7.33 7.17 5.85
N GLU A 32 7.02 5.90 5.72
CA GLU A 32 6.60 5.03 6.82
C GLU A 32 7.65 4.98 7.95
N THR A 33 8.93 5.16 7.62
CA THR A 33 10.03 5.29 8.57
C THR A 33 9.85 6.51 9.48
N GLY A 34 9.31 7.63 8.96
CA GLY A 34 9.01 8.82 9.74
C GLY A 34 7.96 8.56 10.81
N SER A 35 6.84 7.92 10.46
CA SER A 35 5.77 7.61 11.41
C SER A 35 6.23 6.64 12.51
N ALA A 36 7.01 5.62 12.17
CA ALA A 36 7.60 4.70 13.15
C ALA A 36 8.56 5.40 14.13
N ALA A 37 9.35 6.38 13.66
CA ALA A 37 10.22 7.17 14.52
C ALA A 37 9.42 8.03 15.51
N PHE A 38 8.33 8.67 15.06
CA PHE A 38 7.42 9.41 15.93
C PHE A 38 6.74 8.52 16.97
N LEU A 39 6.32 7.32 16.57
CA LEU A 39 5.73 6.34 17.48
C LEU A 39 6.73 5.89 18.55
N LEU A 40 7.97 5.59 18.15
CA LEU A 40 9.03 5.24 19.10
C LEU A 40 9.33 6.39 20.05
N ALA A 41 9.45 7.61 19.54
CA ALA A 41 9.69 8.80 20.36
C ALA A 41 8.57 9.04 21.37
N ALA A 42 7.30 8.90 20.96
CA ALA A 42 6.13 9.00 21.84
C ALA A 42 6.14 7.90 22.92
N THR A 43 6.53 6.68 22.55
CA THR A 43 6.66 5.55 23.49
C THR A 43 7.72 5.84 24.56
N VAL A 44 8.90 6.31 24.14
CA VAL A 44 9.97 6.70 25.05
C VAL A 44 9.54 7.86 25.94
N ALA A 45 8.89 8.88 25.37
CA ALA A 45 8.37 10.02 26.11
C ALA A 45 7.33 9.58 27.17
N ALA A 46 6.42 8.65 26.83
CA ALA A 46 5.46 8.08 27.77
C ALA A 46 6.15 7.38 28.95
N LEU A 47 7.16 6.56 28.66
CA LEU A 47 7.94 5.87 29.71
C LEU A 47 8.70 6.85 30.60
N VAL A 48 9.39 7.82 30.00
CA VAL A 48 10.11 8.86 30.77
C VAL A 48 9.14 9.64 31.64
N TRP A 49 8.03 10.10 31.10
CA TRP A 49 7.04 10.89 31.85
C TRP A 49 6.39 10.08 32.97
N ALA A 50 5.97 8.83 32.70
CA ALA A 50 5.38 7.97 33.72
C ALA A 50 6.35 7.62 34.88
N ASN A 51 7.66 7.66 34.64
CA ASN A 51 8.67 7.43 35.69
C ASN A 51 9.13 8.72 36.38
N ALA A 52 9.23 9.84 35.66
CA ALA A 52 9.62 11.13 36.24
C ALA A 52 8.52 11.74 37.13
N THR A 53 7.28 11.73 36.64
CA THR A 53 6.12 12.33 37.31
C THR A 53 4.87 11.44 37.20
N PRO A 54 4.82 10.28 37.90
CA PRO A 54 3.73 9.31 37.77
C PRO A 54 2.33 9.88 38.02
N ARG A 55 2.23 10.77 39.02
CA ARG A 55 0.95 11.40 39.39
C ARG A 55 0.44 12.33 38.30
N ALA A 56 1.32 13.14 37.70
CA ALA A 56 0.94 14.06 36.64
C ALA A 56 0.50 13.28 35.38
N TYR A 57 1.23 12.20 35.02
CA TYR A 57 0.87 11.30 33.93
C TYR A 57 -0.53 10.70 34.15
N ALA A 58 -0.76 10.08 35.33
CA ALA A 58 -2.04 9.44 35.62
C ALA A 58 -3.21 10.46 35.68
N SER A 59 -2.99 11.66 36.30
CA SER A 59 -4.04 12.68 36.41
C SER A 59 -4.48 13.22 35.06
N LEU A 60 -3.54 13.43 34.10
CA LEU A 60 -3.89 13.88 32.75
C LEU A 60 -4.81 12.88 32.07
N TRP A 61 -4.40 11.61 32.00
CA TRP A 61 -5.13 10.59 31.25
C TRP A 61 -6.44 10.18 31.91
N SER A 62 -6.62 10.39 33.22
CA SER A 62 -7.88 10.20 33.95
C SER A 62 -8.79 11.43 33.96
N THR A 63 -8.39 12.55 33.32
CA THR A 63 -9.22 13.75 33.21
C THR A 63 -10.46 13.44 32.38
N ARG A 64 -11.65 13.68 32.93
CA ARG A 64 -12.91 13.43 32.25
C ARG A 64 -13.22 14.53 31.25
N LEU A 65 -13.52 14.12 30.02
CA LEU A 65 -14.03 14.98 28.97
C LEU A 65 -15.46 14.53 28.60
N SER A 66 -16.43 15.42 28.78
CA SER A 66 -17.83 15.15 28.48
C SER A 66 -18.30 16.04 27.35
N VAL A 67 -18.90 15.44 26.33
CA VAL A 67 -19.59 16.13 25.22
C VAL A 67 -21.08 15.91 25.39
N SER A 68 -21.85 16.99 25.59
CA SER A 68 -23.29 16.91 25.78
C SER A 68 -24.02 17.65 24.66
N LEU A 69 -25.05 17.02 24.10
CA LEU A 69 -25.93 17.57 23.09
C LEU A 69 -27.37 17.32 23.53
N GLY A 70 -28.03 18.36 24.06
CA GLY A 70 -29.37 18.24 24.67
C GLY A 70 -29.35 17.25 25.85
N SER A 71 -30.22 16.25 25.81
CA SER A 71 -30.30 15.20 26.84
C SER A 71 -29.26 14.06 26.69
N MET A 72 -28.50 14.06 25.59
CA MET A 72 -27.47 13.05 25.32
C MET A 72 -26.13 13.56 25.84
N SER A 73 -25.47 12.78 26.69
CA SER A 73 -24.11 13.05 27.12
C SER A 73 -23.22 11.82 26.83
N LEU A 74 -22.05 12.09 26.27
CA LEU A 74 -20.96 11.15 26.11
C LEU A 74 -19.85 11.59 27.04
N SER A 75 -19.52 10.78 28.02
CA SER A 75 -18.49 11.11 29.01
C SER A 75 -17.52 9.95 29.12
N ASP A 76 -16.25 10.25 28.92
CA ASP A 76 -15.15 9.30 29.12
C ASP A 76 -13.93 10.08 29.61
N ASP A 77 -12.89 9.36 30.07
CA ASP A 77 -11.61 10.01 30.37
C ASP A 77 -10.80 10.21 29.07
N LEU A 78 -9.74 11.01 29.13
CA LEU A 78 -8.90 11.27 27.95
C LEU A 78 -8.28 10.00 27.40
N HIS A 79 -7.96 9.03 28.24
CA HIS A 79 -7.46 7.73 27.85
C HIS A 79 -8.51 6.97 27.00
N GLY A 80 -9.77 6.95 27.42
CA GLY A 80 -10.88 6.37 26.68
C GLY A 80 -11.16 7.09 25.36
N TRP A 81 -11.13 8.43 25.33
CA TRP A 81 -11.27 9.20 24.10
C TRP A 81 -10.16 8.92 23.07
N VAL A 82 -8.93 8.72 23.52
CA VAL A 82 -7.84 8.30 22.64
C VAL A 82 -8.08 6.88 22.12
N ASN A 83 -8.42 5.93 23.00
CA ASN A 83 -8.57 4.52 22.64
C ASN A 83 -9.81 4.23 21.77
N SER A 84 -10.93 4.90 22.04
CA SER A 84 -12.18 4.67 21.30
C SER A 84 -12.43 5.71 20.21
N GLY A 85 -12.11 6.98 20.47
CA GLY A 85 -12.37 8.09 19.54
C GLY A 85 -11.30 8.18 18.45
N LEU A 86 -10.07 8.47 18.84
CA LEU A 86 -8.99 8.66 17.85
C LEU A 86 -8.61 7.37 17.15
N MET A 87 -8.57 6.25 17.85
CA MET A 87 -8.25 4.96 17.23
C MET A 87 -9.30 4.51 16.20
N THR A 88 -10.54 5.03 16.24
CA THR A 88 -11.51 4.79 15.17
C THR A 88 -10.99 5.27 13.81
N PHE A 89 -10.32 6.41 13.77
CA PHE A 89 -9.72 6.92 12.51
C PHE A 89 -8.50 6.11 12.08
N PHE A 90 -7.71 5.59 13.03
CA PHE A 90 -6.64 4.64 12.71
C PHE A 90 -7.22 3.38 12.06
N PHE A 91 -8.26 2.79 12.66
CA PHE A 91 -8.89 1.60 12.10
C PHE A 91 -9.70 1.88 10.82
N LEU A 92 -10.14 3.12 10.59
CA LEU A 92 -10.64 3.54 9.29
C LEU A 92 -9.56 3.41 8.22
N VAL A 93 -8.33 3.88 8.50
CA VAL A 93 -7.19 3.75 7.56
C VAL A 93 -6.87 2.29 7.33
N VAL A 94 -6.78 1.46 8.38
CA VAL A 94 -6.57 0.00 8.25
C VAL A 94 -7.66 -0.64 7.39
N GLY A 95 -8.92 -0.27 7.57
CA GLY A 95 -10.04 -0.74 6.75
C GLY A 95 -9.93 -0.32 5.28
N LEU A 96 -9.49 0.90 5.02
CA LEU A 96 -9.23 1.41 3.66
C LEU A 96 -8.07 0.65 2.99
N GLU A 97 -6.98 0.39 3.72
CA GLU A 97 -5.85 -0.40 3.24
C GLU A 97 -6.26 -1.84 2.95
N ALA A 98 -6.98 -2.47 3.88
CA ALA A 98 -7.51 -3.81 3.69
C ALA A 98 -8.41 -3.89 2.44
N ARG A 99 -9.31 -2.91 2.26
CA ARG A 99 -10.18 -2.85 1.08
C ARG A 99 -9.39 -2.70 -0.21
N ARG A 100 -8.36 -1.87 -0.21
CA ARG A 100 -7.47 -1.69 -1.36
C ARG A 100 -6.76 -2.99 -1.73
N GLU A 101 -6.27 -3.75 -0.74
CA GLU A 101 -5.65 -5.06 -0.95
C GLU A 101 -6.64 -6.08 -1.55
N PHE A 102 -7.91 -6.06 -1.15
CA PHE A 102 -8.95 -6.92 -1.72
C PHE A 102 -9.35 -6.51 -3.15
N ASP A 103 -9.41 -5.23 -3.45
CA ASP A 103 -9.89 -4.73 -4.75
C ASP A 103 -8.76 -4.69 -5.80
N MET A 104 -7.53 -4.31 -5.41
CA MET A 104 -6.41 -4.04 -6.33
C MET A 104 -5.10 -4.77 -5.99
N GLY A 105 -4.96 -5.30 -4.76
CA GLY A 105 -3.74 -5.93 -4.27
C GLY A 105 -3.66 -7.43 -4.51
N GLU A 106 -2.72 -8.07 -3.81
CA GLU A 106 -2.46 -9.52 -3.89
C GLU A 106 -3.66 -10.37 -3.41
N LEU A 107 -4.57 -9.79 -2.60
CA LEU A 107 -5.76 -10.47 -2.08
C LEU A 107 -6.95 -10.50 -3.07
N ARG A 108 -6.84 -9.85 -4.24
CA ARG A 108 -7.89 -9.81 -5.28
C ARG A 108 -8.25 -11.21 -5.79
N GLU A 109 -7.27 -12.09 -5.98
CA GLU A 109 -7.50 -13.45 -6.46
C GLU A 109 -7.81 -14.41 -5.31
N ARG A 110 -9.00 -15.01 -5.30
CA ARG A 110 -9.46 -15.95 -4.24
C ARG A 110 -8.49 -17.12 -4.00
N ARG A 111 -7.82 -17.62 -5.04
CA ARG A 111 -6.84 -18.72 -4.91
C ARG A 111 -5.59 -18.30 -4.12
N ARG A 112 -5.29 -17.01 -4.07
CA ARG A 112 -4.11 -16.45 -3.40
C ARG A 112 -4.40 -15.93 -2.03
N LEU A 113 -5.67 -15.60 -1.74
CA LEU A 113 -6.14 -15.29 -0.40
C LEU A 113 -5.86 -16.43 0.59
N THR A 114 -5.88 -17.68 0.11
CA THR A 114 -5.72 -18.87 0.97
C THR A 114 -4.38 -18.87 1.73
N LEU A 115 -3.27 -18.54 1.07
CA LEU A 115 -1.96 -18.59 1.71
C LEU A 115 -1.76 -17.49 2.76
N PRO A 116 -1.96 -16.18 2.48
CA PRO A 116 -1.88 -15.13 3.49
C PRO A 116 -2.85 -15.33 4.65
N LEU A 117 -4.08 -15.80 4.36
CA LEU A 117 -5.07 -16.11 5.38
C LEU A 117 -4.57 -17.19 6.34
N LEU A 118 -4.07 -18.30 5.82
CA LEU A 118 -3.59 -19.42 6.65
C LEU A 118 -2.30 -19.06 7.40
N ILE A 119 -1.43 -18.24 6.82
CA ILE A 119 -0.23 -17.71 7.48
C ILE A 119 -0.61 -16.76 8.60
N GLY A 120 -1.52 -15.82 8.36
CA GLY A 120 -2.05 -14.92 9.37
C GLY A 120 -2.71 -15.70 10.53
N LEU A 121 -3.59 -16.65 10.21
CA LEU A 121 -4.21 -17.52 11.21
C LEU A 121 -3.17 -18.33 12.00
N GLY A 122 -2.17 -18.92 11.36
CA GLY A 122 -1.07 -19.62 12.05
C GLY A 122 -0.26 -18.70 12.95
N GLY A 123 0.00 -17.48 12.46
CA GLY A 123 0.66 -16.39 13.22
C GLY A 123 -0.16 -15.89 14.40
N MET A 124 -1.46 -16.17 14.48
CA MET A 124 -2.31 -15.84 15.63
C MET A 124 -2.53 -17.04 16.55
N ILE A 125 -2.86 -18.22 15.99
CA ILE A 125 -3.23 -19.41 16.77
C ILE A 125 -2.06 -19.89 17.63
N VAL A 126 -0.84 -19.91 17.07
CA VAL A 126 0.34 -20.41 17.81
C VAL A 126 0.70 -19.51 19.01
N PRO A 127 0.81 -18.17 18.87
CA PRO A 127 1.02 -17.29 20.01
C PRO A 127 -0.10 -17.37 21.06
N ILE A 128 -1.36 -17.45 20.63
CA ILE A 128 -2.51 -17.63 21.54
C ILE A 128 -2.36 -18.95 22.31
N GLY A 129 -2.02 -20.05 21.63
CA GLY A 129 -1.80 -21.33 22.26
C GLY A 129 -0.68 -21.31 23.29
N ILE A 130 0.45 -20.65 22.97
CA ILE A 130 1.55 -20.45 23.90
C ILE A 130 1.08 -19.61 25.08
N TYR A 131 0.40 -18.48 24.84
CA TYR A 131 -0.10 -17.62 25.89
C TYR A 131 -1.03 -18.39 26.86
N LEU A 132 -1.99 -19.15 26.31
CA LEU A 132 -2.91 -19.94 27.10
C LEU A 132 -2.21 -21.08 27.87
N ALA A 133 -1.15 -21.68 27.32
CA ALA A 133 -0.36 -22.68 28.04
C ALA A 133 0.26 -22.14 29.34
N PHE A 134 0.61 -20.84 29.38
CA PHE A 134 1.07 -20.17 30.62
C PHE A 134 -0.06 -19.69 31.52
N ASN A 135 -1.23 -19.33 30.95
CA ASN A 135 -2.27 -18.58 31.64
C ASN A 135 -3.62 -19.33 31.80
N ALA A 136 -3.75 -20.57 31.27
CA ALA A 136 -4.99 -21.32 31.37
C ALA A 136 -5.38 -21.56 32.85
N GLY A 137 -6.65 -21.26 33.18
CA GLY A 137 -7.18 -21.41 34.53
C GLY A 137 -6.80 -20.29 35.51
N GLY A 138 -5.93 -19.32 35.13
CA GLY A 138 -5.53 -18.20 35.95
C GLY A 138 -6.25 -16.88 35.56
N PRO A 139 -6.06 -15.81 36.37
CA PRO A 139 -6.64 -14.49 36.08
C PRO A 139 -6.10 -13.85 34.79
N GLY A 140 -4.98 -14.34 34.29
CA GLY A 140 -4.39 -13.95 33.01
C GLY A 140 -5.10 -14.50 31.78
N ALA A 141 -5.91 -15.56 31.91
CA ALA A 141 -6.52 -16.26 30.78
C ALA A 141 -7.32 -15.33 29.84
N ARG A 142 -8.00 -14.32 30.40
CA ARG A 142 -8.81 -13.36 29.64
C ARG A 142 -7.97 -12.50 28.64
N GLY A 143 -6.66 -12.40 28.87
CA GLY A 143 -5.78 -11.60 28.01
C GLY A 143 -5.22 -12.32 26.78
N TRP A 144 -5.75 -13.47 26.38
CA TRP A 144 -5.23 -14.28 25.27
C TRP A 144 -5.10 -13.51 23.94
N GLY A 145 -5.96 -12.54 23.70
CA GLY A 145 -5.89 -11.69 22.49
C GLY A 145 -4.70 -10.73 22.46
N THR A 146 -4.04 -10.47 23.61
CA THR A 146 -2.88 -9.57 23.65
C THR A 146 -1.66 -10.10 22.89
N ALA A 147 -1.58 -11.42 22.67
CA ALA A 147 -0.45 -12.07 22.01
C ALA A 147 -0.64 -12.28 20.50
N MET A 148 -1.74 -11.82 19.90
CA MET A 148 -2.10 -12.18 18.53
C MET A 148 -1.77 -11.13 17.47
N SER A 149 -1.87 -9.84 17.78
CA SER A 149 -1.81 -8.77 16.77
C SER A 149 -0.38 -8.37 16.39
N THR A 150 -0.22 -7.87 15.17
CA THR A 150 1.02 -7.25 14.67
C THR A 150 0.82 -5.74 14.59
N ASP A 151 1.83 -4.93 14.91
CA ASP A 151 1.81 -3.50 14.65
C ASP A 151 2.47 -3.21 13.29
N THR A 152 1.64 -2.96 12.28
CA THR A 152 2.08 -2.75 10.91
C THR A 152 2.98 -1.52 10.77
N ALA A 153 2.73 -0.43 11.51
CA ALA A 153 3.54 0.79 11.46
C ALA A 153 4.95 0.53 12.02
N PHE A 154 5.05 -0.12 13.17
CA PHE A 154 6.34 -0.53 13.74
C PHE A 154 7.05 -1.56 12.88
N ALA A 155 6.32 -2.51 12.32
CA ALA A 155 6.84 -3.56 11.46
C ALA A 155 7.51 -2.98 10.20
N LEU A 156 6.86 -2.03 9.53
CA LEU A 156 7.41 -1.33 8.37
C LEU A 156 8.60 -0.44 8.73
N GLY A 157 8.54 0.26 9.87
CA GLY A 157 9.66 1.02 10.39
C GLY A 157 10.87 0.15 10.66
N MET A 158 10.68 -1.03 11.26
CA MET A 158 11.75 -1.99 11.51
C MET A 158 12.32 -2.55 10.20
N LEU A 159 11.47 -2.85 9.22
CA LEU A 159 11.91 -3.32 7.90
C LEU A 159 12.79 -2.26 7.19
N ALA A 160 12.42 -0.98 7.30
CA ALA A 160 13.21 0.12 6.76
C ALA A 160 14.57 0.27 7.48
N LEU A 161 14.63 0.06 8.80
CA LEU A 161 15.87 0.07 9.58
C LEU A 161 16.80 -1.11 9.25
N VAL A 162 16.24 -2.29 8.97
CA VAL A 162 17.02 -3.46 8.55
C VAL A 162 17.74 -3.23 7.24
N GLY A 163 17.14 -2.44 6.35
CA GLY A 163 17.85 -1.89 5.21
C GLY A 163 17.12 -1.94 3.88
N SER A 164 17.44 -0.94 3.06
CA SER A 164 16.99 -0.78 1.66
C SER A 164 17.43 -1.90 0.71
N TRP A 165 18.27 -2.85 1.14
CA TRP A 165 18.73 -3.99 0.36
C TRP A 165 17.70 -5.13 0.27
N LEU A 166 16.65 -5.09 1.08
CA LEU A 166 15.58 -6.08 1.03
C LEU A 166 14.69 -5.85 -0.19
N PRO A 167 14.34 -6.91 -0.93
CA PRO A 167 13.40 -6.78 -2.06
C PRO A 167 12.03 -6.26 -1.60
N ASP A 168 11.42 -5.34 -2.36
CA ASP A 168 10.07 -4.80 -2.07
C ASP A 168 9.02 -5.89 -1.89
N ARG A 169 9.22 -7.03 -2.51
CA ARG A 169 8.35 -8.20 -2.37
C ARG A 169 8.25 -8.71 -0.93
N VAL A 170 9.30 -8.59 -0.13
CA VAL A 170 9.25 -8.95 1.31
C VAL A 170 8.34 -8.00 2.06
N ARG A 171 8.37 -6.71 1.71
CA ARG A 171 7.49 -5.68 2.26
C ARG A 171 6.03 -5.94 1.88
N THR A 172 5.75 -6.17 0.59
CA THR A 172 4.40 -6.50 0.10
C THR A 172 3.86 -7.75 0.80
N TYR A 173 4.69 -8.80 0.93
CA TYR A 173 4.31 -10.01 1.64
C TYR A 173 3.95 -9.77 3.10
N LEU A 174 4.75 -8.96 3.82
CA LEU A 174 4.47 -8.57 5.20
C LEU A 174 3.14 -7.82 5.30
N LEU A 175 2.93 -6.81 4.46
CA LEU A 175 1.69 -6.04 4.42
C LEU A 175 0.46 -6.92 4.18
N THR A 176 0.56 -7.85 3.22
CA THR A 176 -0.56 -8.70 2.84
C THR A 176 -1.08 -9.57 4.00
N PHE A 177 -0.19 -10.18 4.78
CA PHE A 177 -0.69 -10.98 5.91
C PHE A 177 -0.97 -10.14 7.17
N SER A 178 -0.31 -8.96 7.34
CA SER A 178 -0.65 -8.03 8.43
C SER A 178 -2.08 -7.51 8.33
N VAL A 179 -2.59 -7.28 7.11
CA VAL A 179 -4.00 -6.92 6.90
C VAL A 179 -4.94 -7.99 7.48
N VAL A 180 -4.61 -9.27 7.29
CA VAL A 180 -5.40 -10.38 7.86
C VAL A 180 -5.34 -10.37 9.40
N ASP A 181 -4.15 -10.13 9.96
CA ASP A 181 -3.92 -10.00 11.40
C ASP A 181 -4.76 -8.86 12.01
N ASP A 182 -4.75 -7.69 11.38
CA ASP A 182 -5.48 -6.51 11.86
C ASP A 182 -7.00 -6.72 11.81
N LEU A 183 -7.52 -7.30 10.72
CA LEU A 183 -8.94 -7.63 10.59
C LEU A 183 -9.41 -8.65 11.64
N ALA A 184 -8.61 -9.69 11.84
CA ALA A 184 -8.93 -10.72 12.82
C ALA A 184 -8.80 -10.19 14.26
N GLY A 185 -7.79 -9.34 14.54
CA GLY A 185 -7.61 -8.67 15.83
C GLY A 185 -8.82 -7.84 16.23
N LEU A 186 -9.34 -7.06 15.29
CA LEU A 186 -10.55 -6.27 15.53
C LEU A 186 -11.81 -7.12 15.67
N ALA A 187 -11.95 -8.19 14.90
CA ALA A 187 -13.06 -9.14 15.09
C ALA A 187 -13.03 -9.75 16.51
N VAL A 188 -11.83 -10.08 16.99
CA VAL A 188 -11.63 -10.58 18.36
C VAL A 188 -11.98 -9.51 19.41
N ILE A 189 -11.58 -8.26 19.23
CA ILE A 189 -11.96 -7.16 20.11
C ILE A 189 -13.47 -7.04 20.18
N ALA A 190 -14.14 -7.00 19.02
CA ALA A 190 -15.58 -6.84 18.93
C ALA A 190 -16.39 -7.97 19.59
N ILE A 191 -15.90 -9.21 19.47
CA ILE A 191 -16.65 -10.39 19.94
C ILE A 191 -16.33 -10.75 21.39
N PHE A 192 -15.03 -10.71 21.76
CA PHE A 192 -14.58 -11.27 23.04
C PHE A 192 -14.27 -10.22 24.12
N TYR A 193 -14.04 -8.96 23.72
CA TYR A 193 -13.68 -7.87 24.65
C TYR A 193 -14.78 -6.83 24.82
N SER A 194 -15.98 -7.12 24.34
CA SER A 194 -17.17 -6.30 24.58
C SER A 194 -17.58 -6.32 26.06
N ALA A 195 -18.02 -5.16 26.54
CA ALA A 195 -18.58 -5.03 27.89
C ALA A 195 -20.02 -5.60 27.94
N ARG A 196 -20.83 -5.18 28.93
CA ARG A 196 -22.25 -5.56 29.01
C ARG A 196 -23.00 -5.07 27.77
N LEU A 197 -23.41 -6.01 26.90
CA LEU A 197 -24.07 -5.71 25.63
C LEU A 197 -25.47 -5.12 25.85
N GLN A 198 -25.70 -3.95 25.29
CA GLN A 198 -27.02 -3.33 25.14
C GLN A 198 -27.54 -3.58 23.71
N LEU A 199 -28.37 -4.60 23.56
CA LEU A 199 -28.86 -5.04 22.25
C LEU A 199 -29.55 -3.94 21.43
N PRO A 200 -30.42 -3.06 22.03
CA PRO A 200 -31.06 -1.99 21.23
C PRO A 200 -30.05 -1.02 20.61
N ALA A 201 -29.02 -0.63 21.37
CA ALA A 201 -27.98 0.25 20.87
C ALA A 201 -27.11 -0.45 19.81
N LEU A 202 -26.83 -1.73 19.98
CA LEU A 202 -26.09 -2.54 19.00
C LEU A 202 -26.87 -2.63 17.68
N PHE A 203 -28.17 -2.97 17.72
CA PHE A 203 -28.98 -3.02 16.51
C PHE A 203 -29.11 -1.66 15.82
N ALA A 204 -29.20 -0.57 16.57
CA ALA A 204 -29.17 0.77 16.01
C ALA A 204 -27.82 1.05 15.30
N GLY A 205 -26.70 0.69 15.92
CA GLY A 205 -25.37 0.84 15.33
C GLY A 205 -25.20 0.04 14.03
N VAL A 206 -25.62 -1.21 14.03
CA VAL A 206 -25.64 -2.06 12.83
C VAL A 206 -26.56 -1.47 11.76
N GLY A 207 -27.74 -0.95 12.15
CA GLY A 207 -28.67 -0.28 11.24
C GLY A 207 -28.05 0.94 10.55
N PHE A 208 -27.27 1.76 11.27
CA PHE A 208 -26.54 2.87 10.67
C PHE A 208 -25.45 2.39 9.69
N LEU A 209 -24.73 1.31 10.00
CA LEU A 209 -23.75 0.74 9.07
C LEU A 209 -24.41 0.15 7.81
N VAL A 210 -25.57 -0.48 7.96
CA VAL A 210 -26.39 -0.93 6.81
C VAL A 210 -26.87 0.26 5.99
N ALA A 211 -27.25 1.38 6.63
CA ALA A 211 -27.60 2.62 5.92
C ALA A 211 -26.41 3.19 5.16
N VAL A 212 -25.19 3.16 5.72
CA VAL A 212 -23.95 3.51 5.00
C VAL A 212 -23.77 2.63 3.76
N ALA A 213 -23.96 1.32 3.88
CA ALA A 213 -23.89 0.40 2.75
C ALA A 213 -24.98 0.67 1.69
N ALA A 214 -26.21 1.01 2.13
CA ALA A 214 -27.33 1.32 1.25
C ALA A 214 -27.13 2.61 0.45
N ILE A 215 -26.71 3.70 1.09
CA ILE A 215 -26.43 4.97 0.36
C ILE A 215 -25.25 4.80 -0.60
N ARG A 216 -24.27 3.94 -0.25
CA ARG A 216 -23.20 3.57 -1.16
C ARG A 216 -23.75 2.81 -2.38
N ALA A 217 -24.61 1.79 -2.16
CA ALA A 217 -25.22 1.01 -3.23
C ALA A 217 -26.10 1.88 -4.15
N ALA A 218 -26.74 2.93 -3.59
CA ALA A 218 -27.48 3.95 -4.33
C ALA A 218 -26.59 4.93 -5.11
N GLY A 219 -25.26 4.79 -5.05
CA GLY A 219 -24.32 5.61 -5.82
C GLY A 219 -24.16 7.04 -5.31
N VAL A 220 -24.56 7.34 -4.07
CA VAL A 220 -24.37 8.66 -3.46
C VAL A 220 -22.88 8.94 -3.29
N ARG A 221 -22.39 10.01 -3.94
CA ARG A 221 -20.96 10.41 -3.94
C ARG A 221 -20.65 11.56 -2.99
N PHE A 222 -21.65 12.05 -2.27
CA PHE A 222 -21.56 13.18 -1.33
C PHE A 222 -21.10 12.69 0.05
N GLY A 223 -20.01 13.26 0.60
CA GLY A 223 -19.35 12.79 1.83
C GLY A 223 -20.12 12.96 3.15
N PRO A 224 -20.78 14.11 3.42
CA PRO A 224 -21.44 14.39 4.68
C PRO A 224 -22.41 13.33 5.21
N PRO A 225 -23.28 12.68 4.41
CA PRO A 225 -24.14 11.61 4.90
C PRO A 225 -23.36 10.41 5.47
N TYR A 226 -22.24 10.05 4.84
CA TYR A 226 -21.38 8.97 5.33
C TYR A 226 -20.76 9.30 6.68
N PHE A 227 -20.31 10.56 6.85
CA PHE A 227 -19.76 11.02 8.12
C PHE A 227 -20.81 11.03 9.23
N LEU A 228 -22.02 11.56 8.96
CA LEU A 228 -23.12 11.61 9.94
C LEU A 228 -23.58 10.21 10.36
N LEU A 229 -23.78 9.32 9.41
CA LEU A 229 -24.17 7.93 9.70
C LEU A 229 -23.04 7.18 10.42
N GLY A 230 -21.78 7.41 10.04
CA GLY A 230 -20.61 6.85 10.73
C GLY A 230 -20.51 7.34 12.17
N ALA A 231 -20.70 8.64 12.41
CA ALA A 231 -20.73 9.21 13.76
C ALA A 231 -21.89 8.68 14.59
N ALA A 232 -23.09 8.55 14.01
CA ALA A 232 -24.25 7.95 14.68
C ALA A 232 -24.01 6.47 15.02
N ALA A 233 -23.42 5.70 14.10
CA ALA A 233 -22.99 4.32 14.34
C ALA A 233 -21.99 4.27 15.49
N TRP A 234 -20.98 5.14 15.49
CA TRP A 234 -19.97 5.21 16.54
C TRP A 234 -20.58 5.44 17.93
N VAL A 235 -21.50 6.41 18.05
CA VAL A 235 -22.24 6.70 19.29
C VAL A 235 -23.06 5.49 19.73
N ALA A 236 -23.73 4.81 18.79
CA ALA A 236 -24.55 3.64 19.07
C ALA A 236 -23.68 2.47 19.57
N PHE A 237 -22.53 2.21 18.93
CA PHE A 237 -21.58 1.17 19.37
C PHE A 237 -20.99 1.51 20.73
N PHE A 238 -20.59 2.78 20.97
CA PHE A 238 -20.10 3.23 22.28
C PHE A 238 -21.13 2.93 23.40
N LYS A 239 -22.41 3.20 23.15
CA LYS A 239 -23.49 2.88 24.10
C LYS A 239 -23.81 1.40 24.19
N SER A 240 -23.53 0.61 23.15
CA SER A 240 -23.83 -0.82 23.11
C SER A 240 -22.91 -1.68 23.98
N GLY A 241 -21.73 -1.13 24.36
CA GLY A 241 -20.68 -1.86 25.06
C GLY A 241 -19.73 -2.64 24.15
N VAL A 242 -19.92 -2.55 22.82
CA VAL A 242 -18.93 -2.99 21.83
C VAL A 242 -17.98 -1.83 21.56
N ASP A 243 -16.67 -2.10 21.44
CA ASP A 243 -15.68 -1.06 21.18
C ASP A 243 -15.99 -0.35 19.85
N PRO A 244 -16.20 0.97 19.85
CA PRO A 244 -16.60 1.71 18.66
C PRO A 244 -15.53 1.83 17.57
N VAL A 245 -14.28 1.42 17.81
CA VAL A 245 -13.22 1.35 16.80
C VAL A 245 -13.61 0.46 15.61
N VAL A 246 -14.50 -0.51 15.83
CA VAL A 246 -15.05 -1.40 14.79
C VAL A 246 -15.76 -0.61 13.70
N VAL A 247 -16.39 0.52 14.03
CA VAL A 247 -17.08 1.37 13.05
C VAL A 247 -16.09 1.92 12.03
N GLY A 248 -14.93 2.38 12.48
CA GLY A 248 -13.87 2.86 11.58
C GLY A 248 -13.48 1.80 10.57
N LEU A 249 -13.18 0.58 11.04
CA LEU A 249 -12.82 -0.54 10.18
C LEU A 249 -13.92 -0.85 9.14
N VAL A 250 -15.17 -0.98 9.59
CA VAL A 250 -16.28 -1.35 8.71
C VAL A 250 -16.53 -0.28 7.65
N VAL A 251 -16.50 1.01 8.02
CA VAL A 251 -16.63 2.12 7.06
C VAL A 251 -15.47 2.08 6.05
N GLY A 252 -14.24 1.83 6.51
CA GLY A 252 -13.08 1.65 5.62
C GLY A 252 -13.28 0.50 4.63
N LEU A 253 -13.69 -0.67 5.10
CA LEU A 253 -13.98 -1.84 4.26
C LEU A 253 -15.15 -1.62 3.29
N LEU A 254 -16.12 -0.79 3.68
CA LEU A 254 -17.23 -0.41 2.79
C LEU A 254 -16.78 0.56 1.70
N THR A 255 -15.63 1.21 1.80
CA THR A 255 -15.14 2.20 0.83
C THR A 255 -14.30 1.51 -0.24
N TYR A 256 -14.87 1.37 -1.45
CA TYR A 256 -14.20 0.66 -2.54
C TYR A 256 -12.97 1.40 -3.08
N ALA A 257 -11.96 0.62 -3.50
CA ALA A 257 -10.81 1.08 -4.25
C ALA A 257 -10.94 0.62 -5.72
N ARG A 258 -10.57 1.51 -6.65
CA ARG A 258 -10.51 1.20 -8.08
C ARG A 258 -9.37 1.98 -8.72
N PRO A 259 -8.70 1.45 -9.74
CA PRO A 259 -7.81 2.27 -10.55
C PRO A 259 -8.61 3.40 -11.21
N ALA A 260 -7.95 4.51 -11.50
CA ALA A 260 -8.55 5.59 -12.27
C ALA A 260 -9.00 5.05 -13.63
N ALA A 261 -10.29 5.16 -13.93
CA ALA A 261 -10.80 4.72 -15.21
C ALA A 261 -10.45 5.77 -16.28
N ARG A 262 -10.08 5.30 -17.48
CA ARG A 262 -9.72 6.18 -18.61
C ARG A 262 -10.82 7.19 -18.91
N ILE A 263 -12.08 6.76 -18.94
CA ILE A 263 -13.23 7.66 -19.20
C ILE A 263 -13.38 8.77 -18.16
N ASP A 264 -13.04 8.50 -16.87
CA ASP A 264 -13.09 9.51 -15.81
C ASP A 264 -11.94 10.53 -15.98
N LEU A 265 -10.76 10.10 -16.46
CA LEU A 265 -9.61 10.95 -16.75
C LEU A 265 -9.86 11.82 -17.99
N GLU A 266 -10.37 11.25 -19.07
CA GLU A 266 -10.78 11.98 -20.28
C GLU A 266 -11.79 13.09 -19.94
N ARG A 267 -12.81 12.76 -19.14
CA ARG A 267 -13.79 13.74 -18.67
C ARG A 267 -13.17 14.85 -17.83
N ALA A 268 -12.22 14.52 -16.96
CA ALA A 268 -11.49 15.52 -16.16
C ALA A 268 -10.67 16.46 -17.04
N SER A 269 -10.01 15.92 -18.07
CA SER A 269 -9.25 16.69 -19.07
C SER A 269 -10.15 17.66 -19.85
N ASP A 270 -11.32 17.20 -20.29
CA ASP A 270 -12.28 18.04 -20.98
C ASP A 270 -12.80 19.19 -20.11
N LEU A 271 -13.15 18.92 -18.85
CA LEU A 271 -13.57 19.95 -17.91
C LEU A 271 -12.46 20.97 -17.64
N PHE A 272 -11.20 20.51 -17.55
CA PHE A 272 -10.07 21.40 -17.38
C PHE A 272 -9.82 22.26 -18.64
N ARG A 273 -10.01 21.71 -19.85
CA ARG A 273 -9.93 22.44 -21.12
C ARG A 273 -10.98 23.54 -21.19
N LEU A 274 -12.25 23.24 -20.84
CA LEU A 274 -13.33 24.23 -20.76
C LEU A 274 -13.01 25.37 -19.78
N PHE A 275 -12.47 25.04 -18.61
CA PHE A 275 -11.99 26.06 -17.65
C PHE A 275 -10.88 26.94 -18.23
N ARG A 276 -9.95 26.36 -18.99
CA ARG A 276 -8.85 27.10 -19.61
C ARG A 276 -9.34 28.07 -20.68
N GLU A 277 -10.38 27.67 -21.43
CA GLU A 277 -11.01 28.53 -22.45
C GLU A 277 -11.84 29.66 -21.82
N GLN A 278 -12.56 29.39 -20.73
CA GLN A 278 -13.36 30.34 -19.99
C GLN A 278 -13.11 30.21 -18.47
N PRO A 279 -12.16 30.95 -17.88
CA PRO A 279 -11.81 30.79 -16.47
C PRO A 279 -12.85 31.43 -15.54
N THR A 280 -13.97 30.73 -15.34
CA THR A 280 -15.04 31.11 -14.41
C THR A 280 -14.95 30.30 -13.11
N PRO A 281 -15.45 30.80 -11.97
CA PRO A 281 -15.49 30.05 -10.72
C PRO A 281 -16.30 28.75 -10.79
N GLU A 282 -17.31 28.70 -11.66
CA GLU A 282 -18.15 27.53 -11.91
C GLU A 282 -17.33 26.42 -12.59
N LEU A 283 -16.69 26.74 -13.73
CA LEU A 283 -15.86 25.79 -14.46
C LEU A 283 -14.63 25.36 -13.66
N ALA A 284 -14.08 26.22 -12.80
CA ALA A 284 -13.01 25.86 -11.86
C ALA A 284 -13.47 24.79 -10.88
N ARG A 285 -14.70 24.88 -10.35
CA ARG A 285 -15.29 23.87 -9.47
C ARG A 285 -15.53 22.57 -10.21
N GLU A 286 -16.13 22.63 -11.40
CA GLU A 286 -16.39 21.43 -12.22
C GLU A 286 -15.10 20.70 -12.61
N ALA A 287 -14.05 21.42 -13.02
CA ALA A 287 -12.75 20.82 -13.33
C ALA A 287 -12.11 20.15 -12.10
N ARG A 288 -12.17 20.81 -10.92
CA ARG A 288 -11.73 20.23 -9.66
C ARG A 288 -12.50 18.97 -9.29
N ASP A 289 -13.81 19.01 -9.44
CA ASP A 289 -14.70 17.88 -9.13
C ASP A 289 -14.45 16.72 -10.11
N GLY A 290 -14.22 17.00 -11.40
CA GLY A 290 -13.85 16.01 -12.40
C GLY A 290 -12.56 15.28 -12.02
N VAL A 291 -11.49 16.01 -11.69
CA VAL A 291 -10.22 15.42 -11.22
C VAL A 291 -10.43 14.62 -9.93
N THR A 292 -11.23 15.16 -9.01
CA THR A 292 -11.52 14.49 -7.74
C THR A 292 -12.29 13.17 -7.95
N LEU A 293 -13.20 13.12 -8.90
CA LEU A 293 -14.02 11.93 -9.22
C LEU A 293 -13.21 10.84 -9.97
N ALA A 294 -12.15 11.23 -10.67
CA ALA A 294 -11.24 10.27 -11.32
C ALA A 294 -10.45 9.43 -10.31
N ILE A 295 -10.18 9.97 -9.11
CA ILE A 295 -9.49 9.26 -8.03
C ILE A 295 -10.52 8.50 -7.18
N SER A 296 -10.22 7.25 -6.82
CA SER A 296 -11.13 6.43 -6.02
C SER A 296 -11.39 7.06 -4.63
N PRO A 297 -12.61 6.91 -4.07
CA PRO A 297 -12.92 7.40 -2.73
C PRO A 297 -11.97 6.85 -1.66
N ASN A 298 -11.55 5.61 -1.82
CA ASN A 298 -10.60 4.94 -0.92
C ASN A 298 -9.24 5.68 -0.90
N GLU A 299 -8.66 5.95 -2.07
CA GLU A 299 -7.37 6.65 -2.18
C GLU A 299 -7.42 8.07 -1.62
N ARG A 300 -8.53 8.79 -1.88
CA ARG A 300 -8.74 10.14 -1.34
C ARG A 300 -8.78 10.15 0.19
N LEU A 301 -9.51 9.21 0.79
CA LEU A 301 -9.59 9.09 2.25
C LEU A 301 -8.26 8.62 2.85
N GLN A 302 -7.54 7.71 2.18
CA GLN A 302 -6.19 7.34 2.62
C GLN A 302 -5.24 8.55 2.61
N GLN A 303 -5.21 9.33 1.52
CA GLN A 303 -4.38 10.54 1.45
C GLN A 303 -4.72 11.56 2.53
N LEU A 304 -6.01 11.67 2.90
CA LEU A 304 -6.46 12.60 3.93
C LEU A 304 -6.10 12.12 5.34
N TYR A 305 -6.37 10.86 5.68
CA TYR A 305 -6.28 10.36 7.05
C TYR A 305 -4.96 9.67 7.40
N HIS A 306 -4.23 9.11 6.43
CA HIS A 306 -2.98 8.40 6.69
C HIS A 306 -1.91 9.27 7.39
N PRO A 307 -1.68 10.57 7.00
CA PRO A 307 -0.74 11.42 7.73
C PRO A 307 -1.15 11.66 9.19
N TRP A 308 -2.45 11.91 9.43
CA TRP A 308 -2.98 12.13 10.77
C TRP A 308 -2.89 10.86 11.63
N SER A 309 -3.19 9.71 11.04
CA SER A 309 -3.05 8.42 11.71
C SER A 309 -1.61 8.16 12.12
N GLY A 310 -0.65 8.26 11.20
CA GLY A 310 0.75 7.92 11.45
C GLY A 310 1.50 8.92 12.35
N PHE A 311 1.24 10.23 12.21
CA PHE A 311 2.02 11.28 12.89
C PHE A 311 1.34 11.88 14.12
N LEU A 312 0.05 11.68 14.31
CA LEU A 312 -0.68 12.23 15.46
C LEU A 312 -1.38 11.15 16.27
N ILE A 313 -2.26 10.36 15.64
CA ILE A 313 -3.17 9.44 16.35
C ILE A 313 -2.39 8.32 17.03
N VAL A 314 -1.58 7.61 16.27
CA VAL A 314 -0.79 6.46 16.78
C VAL A 314 0.27 6.90 17.80
N PRO A 315 1.04 7.99 17.60
CA PRO A 315 1.92 8.52 18.64
C PRO A 315 1.18 8.99 19.90
N LEU A 316 0.02 9.63 19.77
CA LEU A 316 -0.78 10.04 20.93
C LEU A 316 -1.35 8.83 21.68
N PHE A 317 -1.78 7.80 20.95
CA PHE A 317 -2.16 6.51 21.53
C PHE A 317 -1.00 5.88 22.31
N ALA A 318 0.21 5.86 21.72
CA ALA A 318 1.40 5.36 22.41
C ALA A 318 1.70 6.17 23.68
N LEU A 319 1.60 7.50 23.61
CA LEU A 319 1.81 8.38 24.75
C LEU A 319 0.81 8.09 25.88
N ALA A 320 -0.45 7.76 25.55
CA ALA A 320 -1.49 7.43 26.53
C ALA A 320 -1.35 6.01 27.11
N ASN A 321 -0.88 5.05 26.30
CA ASN A 321 -0.94 3.63 26.65
C ASN A 321 0.40 3.00 27.07
N ALA A 322 1.55 3.49 26.55
CA ALA A 322 2.84 2.90 26.83
C ALA A 322 3.43 3.33 28.18
N GLY A 323 2.87 4.35 28.82
CA GLY A 323 3.35 4.81 30.13
C GLY A 323 3.25 3.72 31.19
N LEU A 324 4.39 3.41 31.79
CA LEU A 324 4.55 2.39 32.81
C LEU A 324 5.57 2.87 33.86
N ALA A 325 5.16 2.94 35.12
CA ALA A 325 6.08 3.23 36.21
C ALA A 325 6.92 1.97 36.52
N VAL A 326 8.15 1.97 36.03
CA VAL A 326 9.07 0.84 36.15
C VAL A 326 9.82 0.94 37.48
N ASN A 327 9.73 -0.11 38.30
CA ASN A 327 10.52 -0.26 39.52
C ASN A 327 10.99 -1.71 39.63
N VAL A 328 11.99 -1.93 40.50
CA VAL A 328 12.59 -3.27 40.68
C VAL A 328 11.55 -4.31 41.09
N GLY A 329 10.57 -3.93 41.93
CA GLY A 329 9.48 -4.82 42.33
C GLY A 329 8.53 -5.20 41.20
N LEU A 330 8.27 -4.31 40.23
CA LEU A 330 7.52 -4.64 39.05
C LEU A 330 8.33 -5.55 38.12
N LEU A 331 9.61 -5.25 37.88
CA LEU A 331 10.48 -6.05 37.03
C LEU A 331 10.58 -7.50 37.51
N SER A 332 10.88 -7.69 38.82
CA SER A 332 11.00 -9.05 39.38
C SER A 332 9.68 -9.85 39.27
N ARG A 333 8.54 -9.21 39.56
CA ARG A 333 7.23 -9.85 39.43
C ARG A 333 6.85 -10.12 37.99
N ALA A 334 7.02 -9.15 37.11
CA ALA A 334 6.60 -9.28 35.70
C ALA A 334 7.36 -10.40 35.00
N TYR A 335 8.67 -10.50 35.13
CA TYR A 335 9.42 -11.57 34.46
C TYR A 335 9.24 -12.97 35.07
N THR A 336 8.51 -13.08 36.18
CA THR A 336 8.01 -14.36 36.73
C THR A 336 6.52 -14.56 36.49
N SER A 337 5.82 -13.52 35.98
CA SER A 337 4.38 -13.58 35.74
C SER A 337 4.06 -14.40 34.48
N PRO A 338 3.08 -15.33 34.56
CA PRO A 338 2.59 -16.05 33.39
C PRO A 338 2.09 -15.13 32.26
N VAL A 339 1.54 -13.94 32.60
CA VAL A 339 1.03 -12.97 31.63
C VAL A 339 2.19 -12.41 30.80
N THR A 340 3.23 -11.89 31.46
CA THR A 340 4.42 -11.35 30.77
C THR A 340 5.12 -12.40 29.93
N LEU A 341 5.36 -13.60 30.51
CA LEU A 341 6.04 -14.69 29.81
C LEU A 341 5.22 -15.20 28.62
N GLY A 342 3.91 -15.35 28.81
CA GLY A 342 3.01 -15.77 27.74
C GLY A 342 3.00 -14.80 26.55
N ILE A 343 2.98 -13.47 26.81
CA ILE A 343 3.08 -12.45 25.79
C ILE A 343 4.46 -12.47 25.12
N LEU A 344 5.53 -12.44 25.91
CA LEU A 344 6.90 -12.39 25.41
C LEU A 344 7.23 -13.59 24.51
N ILE A 345 6.99 -14.81 24.99
CA ILE A 345 7.27 -16.03 24.26
C ILE A 345 6.31 -16.18 23.08
N GLY A 346 5.03 -15.83 23.26
CA GLY A 346 4.03 -15.81 22.19
C GLY A 346 4.46 -14.97 21.00
N TYR A 347 4.95 -13.78 21.24
CA TYR A 347 5.41 -12.88 20.16
C TYR A 347 6.78 -13.29 19.60
N VAL A 348 7.78 -13.51 20.44
CA VAL A 348 9.16 -13.72 19.98
C VAL A 348 9.36 -15.10 19.34
N VAL A 349 8.68 -16.11 19.85
CA VAL A 349 8.76 -17.49 19.35
C VAL A 349 7.51 -17.88 18.59
N GLY A 350 6.33 -17.61 19.15
CA GLY A 350 5.05 -18.06 18.59
C GLY A 350 4.75 -17.46 17.23
N LYS A 351 4.98 -16.16 17.01
CA LYS A 351 4.74 -15.51 15.71
C LYS A 351 5.63 -16.09 14.60
N PRO A 352 6.97 -16.13 14.72
CA PRO A 352 7.82 -16.73 13.69
C PRO A 352 7.50 -18.20 13.43
N VAL A 353 7.28 -18.99 14.47
CA VAL A 353 6.94 -20.41 14.35
C VAL A 353 5.56 -20.58 13.71
N GLY A 354 4.57 -19.81 14.12
CA GLY A 354 3.21 -19.89 13.60
C GLY A 354 3.12 -19.50 12.12
N THR A 355 3.74 -18.39 11.74
CA THR A 355 3.75 -17.91 10.34
C THR A 355 4.55 -18.83 9.43
N THR A 356 5.78 -19.21 9.85
CA THR A 356 6.65 -20.09 9.05
C THR A 356 6.10 -21.51 9.00
N GLY A 357 5.58 -22.01 10.13
CA GLY A 357 4.98 -23.34 10.22
C GLY A 357 3.70 -23.46 9.38
N ALA A 358 2.84 -22.46 9.40
CA ALA A 358 1.64 -22.41 8.55
C ALA A 358 2.02 -22.38 7.06
N ALA A 359 2.97 -21.52 6.67
CA ALA A 359 3.49 -21.47 5.30
C ALA A 359 4.06 -22.83 4.86
N TRP A 360 4.84 -23.49 5.72
CA TRP A 360 5.40 -24.81 5.46
C TRP A 360 4.30 -25.87 5.34
N LEU A 361 3.33 -25.88 6.25
CA LEU A 361 2.23 -26.83 6.26
C LEU A 361 1.38 -26.72 4.99
N VAL A 362 1.02 -25.50 4.58
CA VAL A 362 0.27 -25.24 3.35
C VAL A 362 1.05 -25.71 2.12
N THR A 363 2.34 -25.39 2.05
CA THR A 363 3.21 -25.86 0.96
C THR A 363 3.28 -27.38 0.90
N ARG A 364 3.38 -28.03 2.06
CA ARG A 364 3.46 -29.49 2.16
C ARG A 364 2.15 -30.17 1.77
N LEU A 365 1.02 -29.68 2.30
CA LEU A 365 -0.32 -30.24 2.04
C LEU A 365 -0.76 -30.02 0.59
N SER A 366 -0.38 -28.88 0.00
CA SER A 366 -0.66 -28.59 -1.41
C SER A 366 0.28 -29.31 -2.39
N ARG A 367 1.20 -30.15 -1.87
CA ARG A 367 2.25 -30.82 -2.67
C ARG A 367 3.07 -29.82 -3.50
N GLY A 368 3.37 -28.65 -2.93
CA GLY A 368 4.13 -27.59 -3.59
C GLY A 368 3.34 -26.73 -4.59
N ARG A 369 2.04 -26.94 -4.77
CA ARG A 369 1.22 -26.13 -5.67
C ARG A 369 0.99 -24.70 -5.14
N ILE A 370 0.95 -24.54 -3.82
CA ILE A 370 0.82 -23.24 -3.14
C ILE A 370 2.14 -23.01 -2.40
N GLN A 371 2.91 -22.02 -2.84
CA GLN A 371 4.19 -21.66 -2.24
C GLN A 371 4.18 -20.19 -1.83
N PRO A 372 4.94 -19.82 -0.76
CA PRO A 372 5.09 -18.42 -0.41
C PRO A 372 5.68 -17.63 -1.59
N PRO A 373 5.19 -16.40 -1.82
CA PRO A 373 5.71 -15.56 -2.88
C PRO A 373 7.13 -15.05 -2.63
N VAL A 374 7.71 -15.36 -1.48
CA VAL A 374 9.05 -15.00 -1.03
C VAL A 374 9.79 -16.24 -0.52
N GLY A 375 11.11 -16.14 -0.37
CA GLY A 375 11.92 -17.24 0.15
C GLY A 375 11.75 -17.46 1.67
N TRP A 376 12.14 -18.62 2.14
CA TRP A 376 11.93 -19.05 3.53
C TRP A 376 12.59 -18.15 4.58
N ALA A 377 13.74 -17.54 4.28
CA ALA A 377 14.34 -16.57 5.19
C ALA A 377 13.52 -15.27 5.28
N ALA A 378 12.88 -14.87 4.17
CA ALA A 378 11.95 -13.74 4.17
C ALA A 378 10.66 -14.07 4.92
N VAL A 379 10.11 -15.29 4.78
CA VAL A 379 8.94 -15.76 5.56
C VAL A 379 9.25 -15.72 7.06
N MET A 380 10.40 -16.28 7.47
CA MET A 380 10.82 -16.28 8.87
C MET A 380 11.10 -14.87 9.40
N GLY A 381 11.77 -14.03 8.59
CA GLY A 381 12.02 -12.63 8.93
C GLY A 381 10.72 -11.82 9.07
N ALA A 382 9.77 -12.01 8.17
CA ALA A 382 8.45 -11.39 8.24
C ALA A 382 7.66 -11.87 9.48
N GLY A 383 7.75 -13.16 9.82
CA GLY A 383 7.19 -13.70 11.05
C GLY A 383 7.83 -13.12 12.31
N ALA A 384 9.15 -12.88 12.30
CA ALA A 384 9.84 -12.21 13.40
C ALA A 384 9.40 -10.74 13.54
N ILE A 385 9.25 -10.02 12.42
CA ILE A 385 8.69 -8.64 12.40
C ILE A 385 7.26 -8.64 12.94
N ALA A 386 6.44 -9.61 12.55
CA ALA A 386 5.07 -9.74 13.03
C ALA A 386 4.97 -9.97 14.56
N GLY A 387 6.06 -10.42 15.19
CA GLY A 387 6.21 -10.46 16.65
C GLY A 387 6.30 -9.09 17.33
N ILE A 388 6.29 -7.99 16.57
CA ILE A 388 6.18 -6.63 17.10
C ILE A 388 4.68 -6.29 17.24
N GLY A 389 4.06 -6.72 18.34
CA GLY A 389 2.72 -6.31 18.71
C GLY A 389 2.81 -5.09 19.64
N PHE A 390 2.22 -3.96 19.26
CA PHE A 390 2.29 -2.75 20.08
C PHE A 390 0.91 -2.10 20.22
N THR A 391 0.41 -1.41 19.20
CA THR A 391 -0.82 -0.61 19.29
C THR A 391 -2.05 -1.46 19.64
N VAL A 392 -2.37 -2.46 18.84
CA VAL A 392 -3.54 -3.32 19.06
C VAL A 392 -3.36 -4.19 20.30
N ALA A 393 -2.14 -4.67 20.58
CA ALA A 393 -1.84 -5.43 21.80
C ALA A 393 -2.05 -4.61 23.07
N LEU A 394 -1.60 -3.33 23.10
CA LEU A 394 -1.84 -2.42 24.22
C LEU A 394 -3.34 -2.10 24.37
N LEU A 395 -4.06 -1.93 23.26
CA LEU A 395 -5.51 -1.73 23.28
C LEU A 395 -6.20 -2.94 23.92
N ILE A 396 -5.92 -4.16 23.45
CA ILE A 396 -6.49 -5.38 24.01
C ILE A 396 -6.09 -5.55 25.48
N ALA A 397 -4.83 -5.27 25.84
CA ALA A 397 -4.38 -5.34 27.24
C ALA A 397 -5.18 -4.39 28.14
N SER A 398 -5.47 -3.16 27.66
CA SER A 398 -6.27 -2.20 28.42
C SER A 398 -7.73 -2.61 28.59
N LEU A 399 -8.28 -3.39 27.64
CA LEU A 399 -9.61 -3.98 27.73
C LEU A 399 -9.67 -5.23 28.63
N ALA A 400 -8.62 -6.06 28.57
CA ALA A 400 -8.55 -7.34 29.28
C ALA A 400 -8.18 -7.19 30.76
N PHE A 401 -7.30 -6.24 31.08
CA PHE A 401 -6.64 -6.17 32.38
C PHE A 401 -6.81 -4.83 33.09
N ARG A 402 -6.60 -4.86 34.42
CA ARG A 402 -6.53 -3.67 35.29
C ARG A 402 -5.40 -3.84 36.29
N GLY A 403 -4.92 -2.73 36.87
CA GLY A 403 -3.92 -2.71 37.94
C GLY A 403 -2.61 -3.42 37.57
N THR A 404 -2.18 -4.35 38.42
CA THR A 404 -0.89 -5.04 38.29
C THR A 404 -0.79 -5.90 37.05
N LEU A 405 -1.85 -6.63 36.70
CA LEU A 405 -1.88 -7.46 35.48
C LEU A 405 -1.74 -6.61 34.19
N LEU A 406 -2.31 -5.41 34.17
CA LEU A 406 -2.12 -4.49 33.06
C LEU A 406 -0.66 -4.02 32.97
N ALA A 407 -0.02 -3.71 34.09
CA ALA A 407 1.38 -3.32 34.12
C ALA A 407 2.31 -4.45 33.63
N GLU A 408 2.04 -5.69 34.05
CA GLU A 408 2.76 -6.89 33.62
C GLU A 408 2.56 -7.15 32.11
N ALA A 409 1.33 -7.01 31.60
CA ALA A 409 1.04 -7.14 30.17
C ALA A 409 1.76 -6.06 29.34
N LYS A 410 1.72 -4.79 29.77
CA LYS A 410 2.45 -3.69 29.12
C LYS A 410 3.94 -3.97 29.04
N LEU A 411 4.57 -4.42 30.16
CA LEU A 411 5.98 -4.78 30.17
C LEU A 411 6.27 -5.96 29.22
N GLY A 412 5.41 -6.97 29.20
CA GLY A 412 5.50 -8.10 28.28
C GLY A 412 5.47 -7.66 26.81
N ILE A 413 4.54 -6.77 26.44
CA ILE A 413 4.41 -6.23 25.08
C ILE A 413 5.64 -5.43 24.67
N LEU A 414 6.11 -4.51 25.53
CA LEU A 414 7.29 -3.68 25.25
C LEU A 414 8.56 -4.53 25.11
N SER A 415 8.75 -5.52 26.02
CA SER A 415 9.87 -6.45 25.97
C SER A 415 9.82 -7.33 24.72
N ALA A 416 8.63 -7.80 24.34
CA ALA A 416 8.41 -8.59 23.13
C ALA A 416 8.74 -7.78 21.87
N ALA A 417 8.30 -6.53 21.77
CA ALA A 417 8.61 -5.64 20.65
C ALA A 417 10.12 -5.43 20.50
N PHE A 418 10.83 -5.21 21.60
CA PHE A 418 12.29 -5.10 21.59
C PHE A 418 12.97 -6.41 21.14
N CYS A 419 12.62 -7.55 21.75
CA CYS A 419 13.21 -8.84 21.42
C CYS A 419 12.90 -9.27 19.97
N ALA A 420 11.68 -9.04 19.50
CA ALA A 420 11.28 -9.32 18.11
C ALA A 420 12.05 -8.44 17.10
N SER A 421 12.33 -7.18 17.46
CA SER A 421 13.17 -6.29 16.64
C SER A 421 14.60 -6.80 16.54
N VAL A 422 15.19 -7.23 17.65
CA VAL A 422 16.54 -7.83 17.68
C VAL A 422 16.57 -9.14 16.87
N LEU A 423 15.55 -10.00 17.04
CA LEU A 423 15.44 -11.25 16.28
C LEU A 423 15.35 -10.96 14.78
N THR A 424 14.52 -10.03 14.37
CA THR A 424 14.37 -9.59 12.97
C THR A 424 15.70 -9.12 12.39
N TRP A 425 16.38 -8.22 13.10
CA TRP A 425 17.69 -7.73 12.68
C TRP A 425 18.69 -8.88 12.53
N THR A 426 18.70 -9.82 13.47
CA THR A 426 19.59 -10.99 13.46
C THR A 426 19.31 -11.88 12.25
N VAL A 427 18.03 -12.22 11.98
CA VAL A 427 17.64 -13.07 10.82
C VAL A 427 18.10 -12.44 9.51
N PHE A 428 17.82 -11.17 9.28
CA PHE A 428 18.22 -10.50 8.04
C PHE A 428 19.72 -10.23 7.97
N ARG A 429 20.39 -9.98 9.09
CA ARG A 429 21.85 -9.84 9.15
C ARG A 429 22.56 -11.13 8.78
N LEU A 430 22.07 -12.27 9.27
CA LEU A 430 22.59 -13.60 8.89
C LEU A 430 22.31 -13.89 7.41
N THR A 431 21.11 -13.60 6.93
CA THR A 431 20.74 -13.77 5.52
C THR A 431 21.62 -12.92 4.59
N ARG A 432 22.01 -11.72 5.01
CA ARG A 432 22.91 -10.85 4.26
C ARG A 432 24.29 -11.46 4.04
N ARG A 433 24.76 -12.30 4.97
CA ARG A 433 26.08 -12.97 4.89
C ARG A 433 26.11 -14.19 3.97
N LEU A 434 24.94 -14.66 3.49
CA LEU A 434 24.87 -15.80 2.58
C LEU A 434 25.51 -15.47 1.21
N PRO A 435 26.11 -16.47 0.51
CA PRO A 435 26.53 -16.32 -0.87
C PRO A 435 25.39 -15.84 -1.76
N LYS A 436 25.69 -15.07 -2.82
CA LYS A 436 24.69 -14.41 -3.68
C LYS A 436 23.54 -15.34 -4.11
N ARG A 437 23.83 -16.55 -4.60
CA ARG A 437 22.80 -17.52 -5.04
C ARG A 437 21.88 -17.97 -3.91
N LEU A 438 22.45 -18.33 -2.75
CA LEU A 438 21.66 -18.76 -1.58
C LEU A 438 20.84 -17.61 -1.00
N LYS A 439 21.40 -16.40 -0.93
CA LYS A 439 20.72 -15.20 -0.46
C LYS A 439 19.47 -14.89 -1.30
N VAL A 440 19.60 -14.94 -2.63
CA VAL A 440 18.48 -14.70 -3.54
C VAL A 440 17.39 -15.74 -3.34
N ARG A 441 17.74 -17.03 -3.32
CA ARG A 441 16.79 -18.12 -3.07
C ARG A 441 16.13 -18.00 -1.69
N ALA A 442 16.89 -17.60 -0.68
CA ALA A 442 16.40 -17.41 0.69
C ALA A 442 15.42 -16.25 0.82
N LEU A 443 15.55 -15.18 -0.01
CA LEU A 443 14.68 -13.99 0.04
C LEU A 443 13.55 -14.01 -0.98
N LEU A 444 13.79 -14.45 -2.20
CA LEU A 444 12.84 -14.38 -3.31
C LEU A 444 12.11 -15.70 -3.58
N GLY A 445 12.65 -16.84 -3.10
CA GLY A 445 12.04 -18.15 -3.34
C GLY A 445 12.10 -18.59 -4.81
N THR A 446 11.30 -19.62 -5.15
CA THR A 446 11.20 -20.20 -6.49
C THR A 446 9.81 -20.06 -7.11
N SER A 447 8.89 -19.33 -6.46
CA SER A 447 7.50 -19.21 -6.95
C SER A 447 7.39 -18.36 -8.21
N THR A 448 6.64 -18.85 -9.20
CA THR A 448 6.23 -18.09 -10.39
C THR A 448 5.36 -16.90 -9.99
N LEU A 449 5.62 -15.76 -10.61
CA LEU A 449 4.85 -14.53 -10.38
C LEU A 449 3.49 -14.61 -11.09
N LEU A 450 2.50 -13.92 -10.51
CA LEU A 450 1.32 -13.48 -11.25
C LEU A 450 1.72 -12.45 -12.29
N THR A 451 1.10 -12.53 -13.42
CA THR A 451 1.13 -11.50 -14.43
C THR A 451 -0.01 -10.51 -14.16
N ASP A 452 0.33 -9.23 -13.97
CA ASP A 452 -0.65 -8.12 -13.96
C ASP A 452 -1.03 -7.74 -15.40
N LEU A 453 -0.21 -8.17 -16.37
CA LEU A 453 -0.44 -8.01 -17.79
C LEU A 453 -1.51 -9.01 -18.24
N ALA A 454 -2.70 -8.53 -18.56
CA ALA A 454 -3.85 -9.37 -18.91
C ALA A 454 -3.67 -10.12 -20.23
N VAL A 455 -3.05 -9.48 -21.22
CA VAL A 455 -2.78 -10.06 -22.54
C VAL A 455 -1.28 -10.39 -22.64
N PRO A 456 -0.92 -11.68 -22.70
CA PRO A 456 0.49 -12.11 -22.84
C PRO A 456 1.16 -11.50 -24.08
N VAL A 457 2.50 -11.44 -24.05
CA VAL A 457 3.29 -11.04 -25.22
C VAL A 457 3.22 -12.12 -26.28
N ASP A 458 2.86 -11.71 -27.49
CA ASP A 458 2.72 -12.55 -28.68
C ASP A 458 3.69 -12.03 -29.75
N PRO A 459 4.68 -12.83 -30.20
CA PRO A 459 5.64 -12.42 -31.22
C PRO A 459 5.02 -12.07 -32.57
N ASP A 460 3.87 -12.67 -32.90
CA ASP A 460 3.18 -12.42 -34.17
C ASP A 460 2.37 -11.12 -34.16
N ARG A 461 2.11 -10.59 -32.98
CA ARG A 461 1.31 -9.38 -32.77
C ARG A 461 2.14 -8.19 -32.30
N ASP A 462 3.00 -8.41 -31.30
CA ASP A 462 3.68 -7.36 -30.56
C ASP A 462 4.96 -6.89 -31.25
N HIS A 463 5.26 -5.60 -31.17
CA HIS A 463 6.54 -5.05 -31.62
C HIS A 463 7.62 -5.34 -30.57
N ILE A 464 8.55 -6.20 -30.94
CA ILE A 464 9.58 -6.73 -30.04
C ILE A 464 10.95 -6.26 -30.48
N ARG A 465 11.76 -5.74 -29.53
CA ARG A 465 13.18 -5.41 -29.67
C ARG A 465 13.98 -6.22 -28.66
N GLY A 466 15.09 -6.84 -29.11
CA GLY A 466 15.97 -7.68 -28.30
C GLY A 466 15.85 -9.17 -28.60
N PRO A 467 16.52 -10.03 -27.83
CA PRO A 467 16.60 -11.46 -28.13
C PRO A 467 15.27 -12.19 -27.91
N GLU A 468 14.93 -13.14 -28.77
CA GLU A 468 13.69 -13.93 -28.67
C GLU A 468 13.62 -14.71 -27.34
N ARG A 469 14.72 -15.27 -26.88
CA ARG A 469 14.82 -16.05 -25.64
C ARG A 469 15.48 -15.23 -24.53
N ALA A 470 14.87 -14.08 -24.18
CA ALA A 470 15.34 -13.27 -23.07
C ALA A 470 14.77 -13.77 -21.74
N PRO A 471 15.57 -13.78 -20.65
CA PRO A 471 15.11 -14.13 -19.30
C PRO A 471 14.16 -13.07 -18.74
N VAL A 472 14.22 -11.83 -19.25
CA VAL A 472 13.37 -10.72 -18.83
C VAL A 472 12.70 -10.09 -20.04
N THR A 473 11.39 -9.92 -19.95
CA THR A 473 10.57 -9.16 -20.90
C THR A 473 10.06 -7.89 -20.21
N VAL A 474 10.32 -6.74 -20.81
CA VAL A 474 9.78 -5.43 -20.40
C VAL A 474 8.73 -5.03 -21.43
N VAL A 475 7.48 -4.86 -21.00
CA VAL A 475 6.39 -4.33 -21.83
C VAL A 475 6.13 -2.91 -21.41
N GLU A 476 6.14 -1.98 -22.35
CA GLU A 476 5.74 -0.59 -22.16
C GLU A 476 4.44 -0.32 -22.90
N TYR A 477 3.47 0.30 -22.22
CA TYR A 477 2.38 1.01 -22.84
C TYR A 477 2.78 2.47 -22.98
N GLY A 478 2.97 2.92 -24.21
CA GLY A 478 3.54 4.22 -24.54
C GLY A 478 2.69 5.05 -25.52
N ASP A 479 2.95 6.34 -25.50
CA ASP A 479 2.33 7.35 -26.36
C ASP A 479 3.44 8.25 -26.95
N PHE A 480 3.48 8.39 -28.25
CA PHE A 480 4.52 9.13 -28.97
C PHE A 480 4.49 10.64 -28.69
N GLU A 481 3.36 11.19 -28.27
CA GLU A 481 3.23 12.62 -27.93
C GLU A 481 3.40 12.88 -26.42
N CYS A 482 3.46 11.82 -25.59
CA CYS A 482 3.60 11.93 -24.15
C CYS A 482 5.02 12.37 -23.75
N PRO A 483 5.19 13.55 -23.07
CA PRO A 483 6.51 14.02 -22.65
C PRO A 483 7.22 13.06 -21.67
N TYR A 484 6.47 12.31 -20.87
CA TYR A 484 7.03 11.32 -19.93
C TYR A 484 7.55 10.07 -20.65
N CYS A 485 6.91 9.66 -21.77
CA CYS A 485 7.43 8.59 -22.63
C CYS A 485 8.76 9.03 -23.28
N GLY A 486 8.83 10.28 -23.79
CA GLY A 486 10.08 10.83 -24.32
C GLY A 486 11.20 10.91 -23.26
N GLN A 487 10.87 11.19 -22.00
CA GLN A 487 11.85 11.14 -20.90
C GLN A 487 12.27 9.72 -20.52
N ALA A 488 11.38 8.74 -20.68
CA ALA A 488 11.66 7.34 -20.38
C ALA A 488 12.48 6.66 -21.49
N GLU A 489 12.34 7.06 -22.73
CA GLU A 489 13.01 6.43 -23.89
C GLU A 489 14.55 6.34 -23.75
N PRO A 490 15.31 7.39 -23.39
CA PRO A 490 16.75 7.27 -23.15
C PRO A 490 17.08 6.24 -22.06
N ILE A 491 16.23 6.16 -21.02
CA ILE A 491 16.40 5.25 -19.89
C ILE A 491 16.18 3.81 -20.34
N VAL A 492 15.18 3.58 -21.19
CA VAL A 492 14.91 2.26 -21.79
C VAL A 492 16.07 1.84 -22.69
N ARG A 493 16.60 2.75 -23.52
CA ARG A 493 17.78 2.47 -24.38
C ARG A 493 19.02 2.11 -23.54
N GLU A 494 19.29 2.86 -22.47
CA GLU A 494 20.39 2.56 -21.55
C GLU A 494 20.18 1.20 -20.88
N LEU A 495 18.97 0.90 -20.40
CA LEU A 495 18.62 -0.39 -19.82
C LEU A 495 18.88 -1.55 -20.80
N LEU A 496 18.46 -1.42 -22.05
CA LEU A 496 18.67 -2.46 -23.07
C LEU A 496 20.15 -2.65 -23.40
N ALA A 497 20.93 -1.57 -23.42
CA ALA A 497 22.38 -1.61 -23.66
C ALA A 497 23.11 -2.28 -22.48
N ASP A 498 22.75 -1.94 -21.24
CA ASP A 498 23.40 -2.46 -20.03
C ASP A 498 23.18 -3.96 -19.80
N PHE A 499 21.99 -4.44 -20.11
CA PHE A 499 21.61 -5.82 -19.81
C PHE A 499 21.82 -6.78 -20.98
N GLY A 500 21.64 -6.34 -22.22
CA GLY A 500 21.85 -7.11 -23.45
C GLY A 500 20.97 -8.36 -23.64
N ASP A 501 20.38 -8.87 -22.56
CA ASP A 501 19.54 -10.06 -22.49
C ASP A 501 18.10 -9.74 -22.06
N VAL A 502 17.64 -8.54 -22.36
CA VAL A 502 16.27 -8.07 -22.10
C VAL A 502 15.50 -7.99 -23.41
N ARG A 503 14.29 -8.50 -23.42
CA ARG A 503 13.32 -8.34 -24.51
C ARG A 503 12.40 -7.18 -24.17
N TYR A 504 12.35 -6.17 -25.04
CA TYR A 504 11.48 -5.00 -24.91
C TYR A 504 10.34 -5.09 -25.89
N VAL A 505 9.14 -4.74 -25.41
CA VAL A 505 7.88 -4.76 -26.16
C VAL A 505 7.22 -3.41 -26.00
N PHE A 506 6.88 -2.77 -27.12
CA PHE A 506 6.11 -1.53 -27.11
C PHE A 506 4.66 -1.80 -27.53
N ARG A 507 3.71 -1.27 -26.76
CA ARG A 507 2.27 -1.29 -27.04
C ARG A 507 1.73 0.13 -27.05
N HIS A 508 0.89 0.43 -28.02
CA HIS A 508 0.29 1.75 -28.17
C HIS A 508 -0.75 2.04 -27.11
N LEU A 509 -0.69 3.23 -26.52
CA LEU A 509 -1.74 3.78 -25.67
C LEU A 509 -1.86 5.29 -25.91
N PRO A 510 -2.38 5.73 -27.07
CA PRO A 510 -2.55 7.15 -27.37
C PRO A 510 -3.58 7.77 -26.43
N LEU A 511 -3.21 8.85 -25.74
CA LEU A 511 -4.06 9.60 -24.83
C LEU A 511 -4.68 10.80 -25.57
N ASN A 512 -5.65 10.52 -26.44
CA ASN A 512 -6.20 11.49 -27.40
C ASN A 512 -6.88 12.71 -26.75
N ASP A 513 -7.25 12.62 -25.47
CA ASP A 513 -7.82 13.70 -24.67
C ASP A 513 -6.81 14.77 -24.28
N VAL A 514 -5.52 14.42 -24.19
CA VAL A 514 -4.41 15.32 -23.84
C VAL A 514 -3.39 15.50 -24.97
N HIS A 515 -3.29 14.53 -25.89
CA HIS A 515 -2.30 14.46 -26.95
C HIS A 515 -3.01 14.36 -28.32
N PRO A 516 -3.21 15.48 -29.02
CA PRO A 516 -4.06 15.52 -30.23
C PRO A 516 -3.49 14.74 -31.42
N HIS A 517 -2.18 14.50 -31.47
CA HIS A 517 -1.52 13.78 -32.57
C HIS A 517 -1.15 12.34 -32.22
N ALA A 518 -1.37 11.90 -30.98
CA ALA A 518 -0.95 10.59 -30.49
C ALA A 518 -1.50 9.42 -31.30
N GLN A 519 -2.80 9.45 -31.64
CA GLN A 519 -3.43 8.44 -32.48
C GLN A 519 -2.81 8.37 -33.87
N LEU A 520 -2.60 9.55 -34.49
CA LEU A 520 -2.03 9.63 -35.82
C LEU A 520 -0.56 9.15 -35.84
N ALA A 521 0.21 9.47 -34.79
CA ALA A 521 1.59 9.01 -34.65
C ALA A 521 1.64 7.48 -34.46
N ALA A 522 0.74 6.89 -33.65
CA ALA A 522 0.63 5.46 -33.49
C ALA A 522 0.29 4.75 -34.81
N GLU A 523 -0.67 5.27 -35.55
CA GLU A 523 -1.01 4.76 -36.87
C GLU A 523 0.13 4.92 -37.90
N GLY A 524 0.94 5.99 -37.76
CA GLY A 524 2.16 6.18 -38.55
C GLY A 524 3.23 5.12 -38.26
N ALA A 525 3.41 4.77 -36.99
CA ALA A 525 4.30 3.68 -36.60
C ALA A 525 3.83 2.33 -37.16
N GLU A 526 2.51 2.06 -37.16
CA GLU A 526 1.93 0.86 -37.74
C GLU A 526 2.03 0.84 -39.27
N ALA A 527 1.88 1.99 -39.96
CA ALA A 527 2.12 2.09 -41.38
C ALA A 527 3.58 1.78 -41.77
N ALA A 528 4.54 2.20 -40.92
CA ALA A 528 5.94 1.84 -41.08
C ALA A 528 6.18 0.35 -40.75
N ALA A 529 5.50 -0.21 -39.75
CA ALA A 529 5.55 -1.63 -39.39
C ALA A 529 5.17 -2.52 -40.57
N ARG A 530 4.16 -2.16 -41.34
CA ARG A 530 3.73 -2.87 -42.58
C ARG A 530 4.79 -2.87 -43.68
N GLN A 531 5.84 -2.04 -43.52
CA GLN A 531 7.00 -1.98 -44.40
C GLN A 531 8.29 -2.45 -43.69
N GLY A 532 8.15 -3.12 -42.51
CA GLY A 532 9.26 -3.68 -41.75
C GLY A 532 10.12 -2.67 -40.99
N LYS A 533 9.62 -1.43 -40.78
CA LYS A 533 10.37 -0.31 -40.18
C LYS A 533 9.70 0.28 -38.95
N PHE A 534 9.07 -0.57 -38.12
CA PHE A 534 8.42 -0.12 -36.89
C PHE A 534 9.40 0.63 -35.97
N TRP A 535 10.49 -0.02 -35.64
CA TRP A 535 11.43 0.53 -34.65
C TRP A 535 12.19 1.75 -35.14
N ASP A 536 12.49 1.83 -36.45
CA ASP A 536 13.10 3.04 -37.02
C ASP A 536 12.13 4.23 -36.89
N MET A 537 10.84 4.02 -37.19
CA MET A 537 9.81 5.04 -37.05
C MET A 537 9.54 5.37 -35.57
N HIS A 538 9.46 4.36 -34.70
CA HIS A 538 9.32 4.55 -33.26
C HIS A 538 10.39 5.49 -32.69
N ASP A 539 11.64 5.24 -33.02
CA ASP A 539 12.76 6.03 -32.51
C ASP A 539 12.69 7.50 -33.01
N VAL A 540 12.35 7.70 -34.29
CA VAL A 540 12.15 9.05 -34.87
C VAL A 540 10.99 9.78 -34.20
N LEU A 541 9.86 9.10 -33.93
CA LEU A 541 8.69 9.72 -33.31
C LEU A 541 8.97 10.13 -31.85
N MET A 542 9.69 9.29 -31.10
CA MET A 542 10.10 9.61 -29.73
C MET A 542 11.09 10.77 -29.66
N GLU A 543 11.97 10.92 -30.65
CA GLU A 543 12.92 12.02 -30.74
C GLU A 543 12.25 13.35 -31.18
N HIS A 544 11.12 13.28 -31.89
CA HIS A 544 10.46 14.44 -32.48
C HIS A 544 9.02 14.64 -31.98
N GLN A 545 8.77 14.46 -30.69
CA GLN A 545 7.44 14.53 -30.06
C GLN A 545 6.67 15.83 -30.33
N GLY A 546 7.36 16.95 -30.60
CA GLY A 546 6.73 18.22 -30.95
C GLY A 546 6.34 18.38 -32.43
N ALA A 547 6.60 17.37 -33.28
CA ALA A 547 6.40 17.44 -34.75
C ALA A 547 5.76 16.16 -35.30
N LEU A 548 4.51 15.88 -34.88
CA LEU A 548 3.77 14.66 -35.20
C LEU A 548 2.57 14.86 -36.15
N THR A 549 2.59 15.96 -36.94
CA THR A 549 1.56 16.20 -37.94
C THR A 549 1.69 15.21 -39.11
N ALA A 550 0.61 14.99 -39.89
CA ALA A 550 0.63 14.10 -41.06
C ALA A 550 1.77 14.42 -42.05
N ARG A 551 2.08 15.72 -42.23
CA ARG A 551 3.19 16.16 -43.09
C ARG A 551 4.54 15.68 -42.53
N ASN A 552 4.75 15.81 -41.21
CA ASN A 552 5.97 15.36 -40.59
C ASN A 552 6.13 13.84 -40.69
N LEU A 553 5.06 13.07 -40.45
CA LEU A 553 5.08 11.62 -40.54
C LEU A 553 5.46 11.14 -41.95
N ILE A 554 4.91 11.79 -43.01
CA ILE A 554 5.24 11.47 -44.40
C ILE A 554 6.71 11.81 -44.68
N GLN A 555 7.23 12.93 -44.11
CA GLN A 555 8.64 13.28 -44.24
C GLN A 555 9.53 12.23 -43.58
N TYR A 556 9.22 11.81 -42.34
CA TYR A 556 9.97 10.76 -41.63
C TYR A 556 9.94 9.45 -42.40
N ALA A 557 8.80 9.09 -42.98
CA ALA A 557 8.70 7.91 -43.87
C ALA A 557 9.64 8.00 -45.08
N ALA A 558 9.77 9.19 -45.67
CA ALA A 558 10.71 9.44 -46.79
C ALA A 558 12.17 9.32 -46.30
N ASP A 559 12.50 9.92 -45.17
CA ASP A 559 13.85 9.91 -44.60
C ASP A 559 14.30 8.50 -44.22
N LEU A 560 13.36 7.65 -43.78
CA LEU A 560 13.56 6.22 -43.48
C LEU A 560 13.58 5.32 -44.75
N GLY A 561 13.39 5.90 -45.92
CA GLY A 561 13.39 5.16 -47.21
C GLY A 561 12.16 4.28 -47.41
N LEU A 562 11.03 4.60 -46.77
CA LEU A 562 9.76 3.91 -46.95
C LEU A 562 9.08 4.34 -48.26
N ASN A 563 8.20 3.48 -48.75
CA ASN A 563 7.30 3.85 -49.86
C ASN A 563 6.28 4.87 -49.35
N THR A 564 6.52 6.15 -49.60
CA THR A 564 5.69 7.27 -49.15
C THR A 564 4.26 7.25 -49.69
N ALA A 565 4.06 6.74 -50.91
CA ALA A 565 2.73 6.64 -51.51
C ALA A 565 1.89 5.61 -50.71
N ARG A 566 2.46 4.42 -50.44
CA ARG A 566 1.83 3.38 -49.61
C ARG A 566 1.62 3.86 -48.17
N PHE A 567 2.61 4.51 -47.57
CA PHE A 567 2.53 5.07 -46.22
C PHE A 567 1.40 6.11 -46.10
N THR A 568 1.30 7.03 -47.07
CA THR A 568 0.23 8.04 -47.12
C THR A 568 -1.14 7.43 -47.31
N ASP A 569 -1.26 6.37 -48.13
CA ASP A 569 -2.53 5.65 -48.34
C ASP A 569 -2.95 4.90 -47.07
N ASP A 570 -1.99 4.24 -46.36
CA ASP A 570 -2.24 3.55 -45.10
C ASP A 570 -2.71 4.53 -44.01
N LEU A 571 -2.10 5.73 -43.91
CA LEU A 571 -2.54 6.78 -42.99
C LEU A 571 -3.96 7.29 -43.32
N ARG A 572 -4.22 7.56 -44.62
CA ARG A 572 -5.54 8.06 -45.06
C ARG A 572 -6.65 7.07 -44.77
N LYS A 573 -6.36 5.78 -44.89
CA LYS A 573 -7.31 4.67 -44.67
C LYS A 573 -7.39 4.22 -43.21
N HIS A 574 -6.62 4.86 -42.32
CA HIS A 574 -6.48 4.42 -40.91
C HIS A 574 -6.15 2.92 -40.78
N ALA A 575 -5.26 2.44 -41.63
CA ALA A 575 -4.99 1.01 -41.76
C ALA A 575 -4.32 0.42 -40.49
N GLY A 576 -3.70 1.24 -39.65
CA GLY A 576 -3.12 0.88 -38.34
C GLY A 576 -4.10 0.94 -37.17
N ALA A 577 -5.26 1.58 -37.32
CA ALA A 577 -6.17 1.87 -36.22
C ALA A 577 -6.64 0.63 -35.46
N ALA A 578 -6.91 -0.47 -36.17
CA ALA A 578 -7.34 -1.72 -35.52
C ALA A 578 -6.27 -2.29 -34.61
N ARG A 579 -4.99 -2.26 -35.04
CA ARG A 579 -3.86 -2.73 -34.22
C ARG A 579 -3.64 -1.85 -32.97
N VAL A 580 -3.74 -0.53 -33.14
CA VAL A 580 -3.69 0.43 -32.03
C VAL A 580 -4.83 0.16 -31.05
N ALA A 581 -6.05 -0.09 -31.54
CA ALA A 581 -7.21 -0.39 -30.70
C ALA A 581 -7.02 -1.68 -29.89
N GLU A 582 -6.42 -2.73 -30.45
CA GLU A 582 -6.09 -3.97 -29.72
C GLU A 582 -5.15 -3.71 -28.54
N ASP A 583 -4.17 -2.82 -28.72
CA ASP A 583 -3.26 -2.45 -27.63
C ASP A 583 -3.97 -1.63 -26.54
N VAL A 584 -4.86 -0.72 -26.94
CA VAL A 584 -5.70 0.05 -26.01
C VAL A 584 -6.61 -0.89 -25.22
N ASP A 585 -7.27 -1.85 -25.86
CA ASP A 585 -8.09 -2.86 -25.17
C ASP A 585 -7.25 -3.70 -24.19
N SER A 586 -6.04 -4.08 -24.60
CA SER A 586 -5.08 -4.79 -23.76
C SER A 586 -4.65 -3.95 -22.55
N ALA A 587 -4.50 -2.63 -22.71
CA ALA A 587 -4.20 -1.70 -21.63
C ALA A 587 -5.37 -1.61 -20.64
N ASP A 588 -6.61 -1.49 -21.14
CA ASP A 588 -7.81 -1.44 -20.31
C ASP A 588 -7.99 -2.73 -19.48
N LEU A 589 -7.79 -3.91 -20.12
CA LEU A 589 -7.80 -5.20 -19.43
C LEU A 589 -6.72 -5.31 -18.34
N SER A 590 -5.56 -4.66 -18.56
CA SER A 590 -4.45 -4.62 -17.62
C SER A 590 -4.56 -3.46 -16.61
N ALA A 591 -5.71 -2.74 -16.59
CA ALA A 591 -5.96 -1.55 -15.76
C ALA A 591 -4.91 -0.44 -15.94
N VAL A 592 -4.40 -0.26 -17.16
CA VAL A 592 -3.48 0.83 -17.54
C VAL A 592 -4.29 2.03 -17.99
N SER A 593 -4.07 3.17 -17.35
CA SER A 593 -4.81 4.43 -17.60
C SER A 593 -3.90 5.60 -17.96
N GLY A 594 -2.59 5.40 -18.07
CA GLY A 594 -1.63 6.46 -18.37
C GLY A 594 -0.29 5.93 -18.86
N THR A 595 0.48 6.80 -19.49
CA THR A 595 1.76 6.49 -20.13
C THR A 595 2.92 7.31 -19.53
N PRO A 596 4.14 6.75 -19.48
CA PRO A 596 4.44 5.34 -19.74
C PRO A 596 4.01 4.43 -18.60
N THR A 597 3.60 3.19 -18.91
CA THR A 597 3.38 2.16 -17.90
C THR A 597 4.18 0.90 -18.26
N PHE A 598 5.00 0.43 -17.34
CA PHE A 598 5.91 -0.70 -17.55
C PHE A 598 5.43 -1.97 -16.86
N PHE A 599 5.62 -3.12 -17.53
CA PHE A 599 5.47 -4.45 -16.97
C PHE A 599 6.76 -5.24 -17.16
N ILE A 600 7.28 -5.83 -16.09
CA ILE A 600 8.51 -6.62 -16.11
C ILE A 600 8.18 -8.08 -15.82
N ASN A 601 8.38 -8.95 -16.83
CA ASN A 601 7.89 -10.34 -16.82
C ASN A 601 6.40 -10.41 -16.44
N GLY A 602 5.60 -9.52 -17.04
CA GLY A 602 4.15 -9.44 -16.85
C GLY A 602 3.71 -8.80 -15.54
N LYS A 603 4.62 -8.37 -14.65
CA LYS A 603 4.29 -7.67 -13.42
C LYS A 603 4.43 -6.17 -13.58
N ARG A 604 3.37 -5.41 -13.21
CA ARG A 604 3.36 -3.95 -13.30
C ARG A 604 4.44 -3.34 -12.41
N HIS A 605 5.20 -2.41 -12.97
CA HIS A 605 6.16 -1.59 -12.24
C HIS A 605 5.44 -0.34 -11.70
N TYR A 606 5.45 -0.15 -10.38
CA TYR A 606 4.82 1.00 -9.71
C TYR A 606 5.85 2.04 -9.24
N GLY A 607 7.13 1.85 -9.56
CA GLY A 607 8.23 2.73 -9.16
C GLY A 607 8.39 3.93 -10.09
N ALA A 608 9.38 4.78 -9.77
CA ALA A 608 9.82 5.84 -10.66
C ALA A 608 10.43 5.25 -11.95
N TYR A 609 10.39 6.03 -13.03
CA TYR A 609 10.93 5.61 -14.35
C TYR A 609 12.43 5.89 -14.50
N ASP A 610 13.15 6.15 -13.39
CA ASP A 610 14.59 6.36 -13.45
C ASP A 610 15.35 5.04 -13.69
N ILE A 611 16.56 5.16 -14.23
CA ILE A 611 17.40 4.00 -14.59
C ILE A 611 17.68 3.10 -13.39
N GLY A 612 17.80 3.66 -12.18
CA GLY A 612 18.10 2.90 -10.96
C GLY A 612 16.96 1.96 -10.59
N THR A 613 15.73 2.45 -10.53
CA THR A 613 14.55 1.66 -10.14
C THR A 613 14.17 0.63 -11.21
N LEU A 614 14.22 0.98 -12.49
CA LEU A 614 13.96 0.05 -13.59
C LEU A 614 15.05 -1.04 -13.66
N SER A 615 16.32 -0.68 -13.54
CA SER A 615 17.43 -1.64 -13.51
C SER A 615 17.36 -2.60 -12.32
N GLU A 616 16.94 -2.11 -11.15
CA GLU A 616 16.73 -2.97 -9.97
C GLU A 616 15.58 -3.97 -10.20
N ALA A 617 14.48 -3.52 -10.77
CA ALA A 617 13.36 -4.36 -11.11
C ALA A 617 13.73 -5.43 -12.16
N VAL A 618 14.50 -5.06 -13.20
CA VAL A 618 15.02 -5.99 -14.22
C VAL A 618 16.02 -6.97 -13.61
N ARG A 619 16.98 -6.53 -12.79
CA ARG A 619 17.92 -7.44 -12.08
C ARG A 619 17.15 -8.44 -11.21
N SER A 620 16.15 -7.98 -10.49
CA SER A 620 15.30 -8.83 -9.65
C SER A 620 14.50 -9.84 -10.49
N ALA A 621 13.98 -9.45 -11.65
CA ALA A 621 13.29 -10.34 -12.58
C ALA A 621 14.24 -11.37 -13.23
N ARG A 622 15.44 -10.93 -13.65
CA ARG A 622 16.48 -11.80 -14.23
C ARG A 622 16.93 -12.90 -13.26
N VAL A 623 17.18 -12.51 -12.02
CA VAL A 623 17.56 -13.48 -10.99
C VAL A 623 16.46 -14.52 -10.77
N ARG A 624 15.20 -14.09 -10.79
CA ARG A 624 14.05 -15.01 -10.66
C ARG A 624 13.94 -15.97 -11.84
N ALA A 625 14.12 -15.48 -13.06
CA ALA A 625 14.09 -16.33 -14.27
C ALA A 625 15.17 -17.41 -14.24
N LEU A 626 16.39 -17.05 -13.79
CA LEU A 626 17.51 -18.00 -13.65
C LEU A 626 17.33 -19.04 -12.53
N ILE A 627 16.38 -18.84 -11.62
CA ILE A 627 16.09 -19.81 -10.54
C ILE A 627 14.93 -20.73 -10.93
N ALA A 628 14.06 -20.28 -11.86
CA ALA A 628 12.91 -21.05 -12.35
C ALA A 628 13.30 -22.09 -13.43
N THR A 629 14.44 -21.89 -14.09
CA THR A 629 15.11 -22.87 -14.96
C THR A 629 16.05 -23.76 -14.17
#